data_7e801448731f1318fc27875278bcd501
#
_entry.id   7e801448731f1318fc27875278bcd501
#
_cell.length_a   1.000
_cell.length_b   1.000
_cell.length_c   1.000
_cell.angle_alpha   90.00
_cell.angle_beta   90.00
_cell.angle_gamma   90.00
#
_symmetry.space_group_name_H-M   'P 1'
#
loop_
_entity.id
_entity.type
_entity.pdbx_description
1 polymer ?
#
loop_
_entity_poly.entity_id
_entity_poly.type
_entity_poly.pdbx_seq_one_letter_code
_entity_poly.pdbx_strand_id
1 'polypeptide(L)'
;MLANPYWQYSRNKIACEELLMKEYRENGFPVTIVRPSHTYCERGVPLSIHGPKGSWPVLKRMLEGKPVLVHGDGSSLWTLTWNEDFARGFIGLLGNPKAIGEAFQIMSDEQLTWDQIYECVGQALNVTPQLYHVASDFLAAVCPKDYDLEGNLIGDKAATVIFDCTKLKRAVPGFQTTTRFDEGVRRCVNYILAHPELQVEDPEFDQWCDKVIEAQEQAKKMI
;
A
#
# COMPACT_ATOMS: atom_id res chain seq x y z
N MET A 1 21.35 2.76 -5.53
CA MET A 1 20.23 1.83 -5.29
C MET A 1 20.07 0.91 -6.49
N LEU A 2 19.51 -0.32 -6.31
CA LEU A 2 19.18 -1.18 -7.45
C LEU A 2 17.96 -0.59 -8.17
N ALA A 3 18.03 -0.48 -9.51
CA ALA A 3 16.91 -0.01 -10.30
C ALA A 3 15.77 -1.05 -10.28
N ASN A 4 14.53 -0.60 -10.09
CA ASN A 4 13.35 -1.45 -10.19
C ASN A 4 12.99 -1.63 -11.69
N PRO A 5 13.11 -2.83 -12.28
CA PRO A 5 12.87 -3.03 -13.70
C PRO A 5 11.39 -2.94 -14.08
N TYR A 6 10.49 -3.18 -13.13
CA TYR A 6 9.06 -3.32 -13.37
C TYR A 6 8.28 -2.01 -13.20
N TRP A 7 8.82 -1.02 -12.46
CA TRP A 7 8.03 0.15 -12.06
C TRP A 7 8.71 1.49 -12.36
N GLN A 8 8.14 2.24 -13.31
CA GLN A 8 8.65 3.56 -13.67
C GLN A 8 8.58 4.56 -12.50
N TYR A 9 7.52 4.49 -11.70
CA TYR A 9 7.39 5.32 -10.50
C TYR A 9 8.59 5.13 -9.56
N SER A 10 8.96 3.88 -9.29
CA SER A 10 10.10 3.56 -8.43
C SER A 10 11.43 4.12 -9.02
N ARG A 11 11.65 3.96 -10.34
CA ARG A 11 12.82 4.54 -11.01
C ARG A 11 12.88 6.05 -10.87
N ASN A 12 11.75 6.73 -11.02
CA ASN A 12 11.67 8.19 -10.86
C ASN A 12 11.98 8.61 -9.41
N LYS A 13 11.51 7.88 -8.40
CA LYS A 13 11.85 8.15 -6.99
C LYS A 13 13.34 7.96 -6.71
N ILE A 14 13.95 6.91 -7.26
CA ILE A 14 15.40 6.69 -7.15
C ILE A 14 16.17 7.86 -7.78
N ALA A 15 15.82 8.27 -9.00
CA ALA A 15 16.47 9.39 -9.68
C ALA A 15 16.33 10.71 -8.92
N CYS A 16 15.17 11.00 -8.33
CA CYS A 16 14.98 12.18 -7.48
C CYS A 16 15.89 12.14 -6.25
N GLU A 17 15.97 11.00 -5.57
CA GLU A 17 16.83 10.85 -4.40
C GLU A 17 18.31 10.99 -4.75
N GLU A 18 18.78 10.39 -5.85
CA GLU A 18 20.14 10.49 -6.34
C GLU A 18 20.51 11.95 -6.69
N LEU A 19 19.60 12.66 -7.37
CA LEU A 19 19.79 14.08 -7.69
C LEU A 19 19.91 14.93 -6.42
N LEU A 20 18.99 14.79 -5.48
CA LEU A 20 19.00 15.57 -4.25
C LEU A 20 20.24 15.28 -3.40
N MET A 21 20.67 14.04 -3.31
CA MET A 21 21.89 13.67 -2.59
C MET A 21 23.16 14.12 -3.31
N LYS A 22 23.15 14.24 -4.63
CA LYS A 22 24.21 14.87 -5.40
C LYS A 22 24.31 16.37 -5.08
N GLU A 23 23.18 17.09 -5.12
CA GLU A 23 23.11 18.51 -4.78
C GLU A 23 23.59 18.80 -3.35
N TYR A 24 23.26 17.93 -2.41
CA TYR A 24 23.78 18.01 -1.05
C TYR A 24 25.30 17.93 -1.02
N ARG A 25 25.91 16.94 -1.70
CA ARG A 25 27.36 16.71 -1.65
C ARG A 25 28.17 17.76 -2.42
N GLU A 26 27.64 18.21 -3.57
CA GLU A 26 28.40 19.11 -4.47
C GLU A 26 28.11 20.59 -4.20
N ASN A 27 26.90 20.93 -3.80
CA ASN A 27 26.42 22.30 -3.69
C ASN A 27 25.97 22.70 -2.27
N GLY A 28 26.05 21.77 -1.30
CA GLY A 28 25.63 22.02 0.09
C GLY A 28 24.14 22.22 0.28
N PHE A 29 23.30 21.73 -0.67
CA PHE A 29 21.85 21.84 -0.56
C PHE A 29 21.32 21.04 0.66
N PRO A 30 20.64 21.68 1.64
CA PRO A 30 20.26 21.04 2.89
C PRO A 30 19.04 20.12 2.70
N VAL A 31 19.26 18.87 2.31
CA VAL A 31 18.20 17.90 2.04
C VAL A 31 18.10 16.84 3.14
N THR A 32 16.89 16.44 3.46
CA THR A 32 16.57 15.23 4.21
C THR A 32 15.66 14.36 3.35
N ILE A 33 16.06 13.12 3.10
CA ILE A 33 15.25 12.16 2.34
C ILE A 33 14.32 11.41 3.29
N VAL A 34 13.03 11.36 2.95
CA VAL A 34 12.04 10.59 3.69
C VAL A 34 11.47 9.51 2.78
N ARG A 35 11.51 8.27 3.25
CA ARG A 35 10.99 7.10 2.55
C ARG A 35 9.79 6.54 3.30
N PRO A 36 8.56 6.88 2.89
CA PRO A 36 7.36 6.22 3.41
C PRO A 36 7.20 4.83 2.81
N SER A 37 6.48 3.95 3.52
CA SER A 37 5.80 2.80 2.91
C SER A 37 4.40 3.22 2.47
N HIS A 38 3.40 2.39 2.65
CA HIS A 38 2.02 2.72 2.32
C HIS A 38 1.38 3.55 3.44
N THR A 39 1.44 4.86 3.33
CA THR A 39 0.76 5.78 4.24
C THR A 39 -0.71 5.91 3.83
N TYR A 40 -1.63 5.81 4.78
CA TYR A 40 -3.07 5.86 4.54
C TYR A 40 -3.78 6.78 5.54
N CYS A 41 -4.99 7.19 5.19
CA CYS A 41 -5.87 8.02 6.02
C CYS A 41 -7.31 7.54 5.89
N GLU A 42 -8.24 8.19 6.59
CA GLU A 42 -9.65 7.82 6.63
C GLU A 42 -10.37 7.81 5.27
N ARG A 43 -9.80 8.47 4.24
CA ARG A 43 -10.45 8.64 2.93
C ARG A 43 -10.32 7.43 2.00
N GLY A 44 -9.53 6.44 2.34
CA GLY A 44 -9.33 5.25 1.51
C GLY A 44 -8.74 4.09 2.28
N VAL A 45 -9.13 2.88 1.92
CA VAL A 45 -8.58 1.65 2.50
C VAL A 45 -7.37 1.21 1.66
N PRO A 46 -6.22 0.95 2.29
CA PRO A 46 -5.00 0.56 1.58
C PRO A 46 -5.03 -0.92 1.19
N LEU A 47 -5.58 -1.23 0.02
CA LEU A 47 -5.64 -2.57 -0.56
C LEU A 47 -4.57 -2.75 -1.65
N SER A 48 -4.14 -3.98 -1.89
CA SER A 48 -3.13 -4.27 -2.91
C SER A 48 -3.68 -4.20 -4.34
N ILE A 49 -4.94 -4.58 -4.50
CA ILE A 49 -5.64 -4.62 -5.78
C ILE A 49 -6.89 -3.77 -5.69
N HIS A 50 -6.95 -2.74 -6.50
CA HIS A 50 -8.12 -1.88 -6.70
C HIS A 50 -8.02 -1.20 -8.07
N GLY A 51 -9.16 -0.76 -8.61
CA GLY A 51 -9.21 0.05 -9.81
C GLY A 51 -8.81 1.52 -9.57
N PRO A 52 -8.76 2.34 -10.62
CA PRO A 52 -8.37 3.75 -10.53
C PRO A 52 -9.34 4.62 -9.70
N LYS A 53 -10.55 4.13 -9.48
CA LYS A 53 -11.57 4.82 -8.66
C LYS A 53 -11.44 4.56 -7.15
N GLY A 54 -10.38 3.88 -6.72
CA GLY A 54 -10.06 3.68 -5.31
C GLY A 54 -10.58 2.37 -4.72
N SER A 55 -10.70 2.33 -3.40
CA SER A 55 -10.96 1.08 -2.64
C SER A 55 -12.44 0.69 -2.53
N TRP A 56 -13.38 1.63 -2.77
CA TRP A 56 -14.81 1.35 -2.59
C TRP A 56 -15.32 0.12 -3.34
N PRO A 57 -14.98 -0.12 -4.62
CA PRO A 57 -15.45 -1.31 -5.34
C PRO A 57 -15.07 -2.63 -4.65
N VAL A 58 -13.91 -2.67 -4.00
CA VAL A 58 -13.48 -3.86 -3.24
C VAL A 58 -14.29 -4.02 -1.95
N LEU A 59 -14.52 -2.91 -1.21
CA LEU A 59 -15.36 -2.92 -0.02
C LEU A 59 -16.78 -3.37 -0.36
N LYS A 60 -17.33 -2.86 -1.45
CA LYS A 60 -18.65 -3.24 -1.95
C LYS A 60 -18.74 -4.72 -2.28
N ARG A 61 -17.74 -5.28 -2.95
CA ARG A 61 -17.68 -6.74 -3.21
C ARG A 61 -17.71 -7.53 -1.91
N MET A 62 -16.98 -7.11 -0.87
CA MET A 62 -17.02 -7.74 0.44
C MET A 62 -18.41 -7.68 1.07
N LEU A 63 -19.08 -6.51 1.02
CA LEU A 63 -20.44 -6.30 1.53
C LEU A 63 -21.50 -7.14 0.79
N GLU A 64 -21.31 -7.35 -0.51
CA GLU A 64 -22.16 -8.19 -1.36
C GLU A 64 -21.84 -9.70 -1.24
N GLY A 65 -20.83 -10.08 -0.44
CA GLY A 65 -20.38 -11.46 -0.31
C GLY A 65 -19.71 -12.00 -1.56
N LYS A 66 -19.25 -11.15 -2.47
CA LYS A 66 -18.47 -11.53 -3.65
C LYS A 66 -17.00 -11.80 -3.28
N PRO A 67 -16.31 -12.70 -3.98
CA PRO A 67 -14.89 -12.89 -3.81
C PRO A 67 -14.09 -11.64 -4.17
N VAL A 68 -13.03 -11.35 -3.40
CA VAL A 68 -12.09 -10.28 -3.64
C VAL A 68 -10.73 -10.83 -4.01
N LEU A 69 -10.09 -10.26 -5.02
CA LEU A 69 -8.79 -10.71 -5.49
C LEU A 69 -7.69 -10.35 -4.50
N VAL A 70 -6.84 -11.33 -4.19
CA VAL A 70 -5.59 -11.16 -3.44
C VAL A 70 -4.45 -11.68 -4.30
N HIS A 71 -3.36 -10.93 -4.39
CA HIS A 71 -2.21 -11.32 -5.19
C HIS A 71 -1.35 -12.38 -4.51
N GLY A 72 -0.74 -13.24 -5.31
CA GLY A 72 0.09 -14.35 -4.82
C GLY A 72 -0.74 -15.32 -3.98
N ASP A 73 -0.19 -15.74 -2.87
CA ASP A 73 -0.85 -16.55 -1.83
C ASP A 73 -1.29 -15.71 -0.61
N GLY A 74 -1.23 -14.40 -0.72
CA GLY A 74 -1.58 -13.47 0.35
C GLY A 74 -0.57 -13.39 1.50
N SER A 75 0.53 -14.14 1.47
CA SER A 75 1.45 -14.28 2.59
C SER A 75 2.57 -13.23 2.64
N SER A 76 2.80 -12.46 1.56
CA SER A 76 3.82 -11.43 1.58
C SER A 76 3.50 -10.34 2.62
N LEU A 77 4.54 -9.93 3.38
CA LEU A 77 4.40 -8.95 4.44
C LEU A 77 4.45 -7.53 3.90
N TRP A 78 3.61 -6.67 4.47
CA TRP A 78 3.54 -5.26 4.14
C TRP A 78 3.42 -4.38 5.39
N THR A 79 3.85 -3.12 5.26
CA THR A 79 3.77 -2.13 6.34
C THR A 79 2.85 -1.00 5.94
N LEU A 80 1.80 -0.79 6.74
CA LEU A 80 0.81 0.26 6.59
C LEU A 80 0.95 1.27 7.72
N THR A 81 1.02 2.56 7.37
CA THR A 81 1.27 3.61 8.36
C THR A 81 0.17 4.64 8.33
N TRP A 82 -0.47 4.87 9.48
CA TRP A 82 -1.46 5.93 9.64
C TRP A 82 -0.83 7.31 9.40
N ASN A 83 -1.52 8.18 8.68
CA ASN A 83 -1.01 9.48 8.27
C ASN A 83 -0.54 10.37 9.43
N GLU A 84 -1.22 10.35 10.57
CA GLU A 84 -0.81 11.13 11.75
C GLU A 84 0.46 10.57 12.40
N ASP A 85 0.64 9.25 12.40
CA ASP A 85 1.88 8.62 12.84
C ASP A 85 3.05 8.99 11.92
N PHE A 86 2.82 8.96 10.60
CA PHE A 86 3.79 9.45 9.64
C PHE A 86 4.14 10.92 9.87
N ALA A 87 3.11 11.77 10.05
CA ALA A 87 3.29 13.20 10.27
C ALA A 87 4.13 13.49 11.53
N ARG A 88 3.96 12.74 12.62
CA ARG A 88 4.80 12.90 13.83
C ARG A 88 6.28 12.66 13.55
N GLY A 89 6.60 11.60 12.82
CA GLY A 89 7.99 11.33 12.41
C GLY A 89 8.54 12.40 11.48
N PHE A 90 7.74 12.83 10.52
CA PHE A 90 8.11 13.86 9.55
C PHE A 90 8.38 15.21 10.23
N ILE A 91 7.48 15.67 11.11
CA ILE A 91 7.65 16.93 11.86
C ILE A 91 8.89 16.87 12.75
N GLY A 92 9.18 15.73 13.36
CA GLY A 92 10.38 15.56 14.20
C GLY A 92 11.71 15.66 13.43
N LEU A 93 11.67 15.47 12.11
CA LEU A 93 12.85 15.67 11.24
C LEU A 93 12.97 17.12 10.72
N LEU A 94 11.88 17.90 10.69
CA LEU A 94 11.91 19.28 10.22
C LEU A 94 12.80 20.14 11.13
N GLY A 95 13.73 20.85 10.52
CA GLY A 95 14.66 21.73 11.26
C GLY A 95 15.69 20.98 12.10
N ASN A 96 15.79 19.66 11.99
CA ASN A 96 16.82 18.89 12.68
C ASN A 96 18.14 18.88 11.87
N PRO A 97 19.21 19.59 12.35
CA PRO A 97 20.46 19.64 11.59
C PRO A 97 21.13 18.28 11.39
N LYS A 98 20.86 17.30 12.27
CA LYS A 98 21.40 15.95 12.18
C LYS A 98 20.69 15.10 11.12
N ALA A 99 19.57 15.59 10.58
CA ALA A 99 18.83 14.92 9.51
C ALA A 99 19.29 15.37 8.12
N ILE A 100 20.06 16.45 8.02
CA ILE A 100 20.55 16.97 6.75
C ILE A 100 21.56 16.00 6.13
N GLY A 101 21.38 15.66 4.87
CA GLY A 101 22.21 14.70 4.14
C GLY A 101 21.90 13.24 4.44
N GLU A 102 20.82 12.98 5.17
CA GLU A 102 20.45 11.65 5.63
C GLU A 102 19.11 11.19 5.03
N ALA A 103 18.91 9.87 4.97
CA ALA A 103 17.64 9.26 4.58
C ALA A 103 17.01 8.52 5.76
N PHE A 104 15.69 8.70 5.93
CA PHE A 104 14.90 8.11 7.00
C PHE A 104 13.69 7.37 6.46
N GLN A 105 13.44 6.19 7.02
CA GLN A 105 12.17 5.50 6.87
C GLN A 105 11.22 5.94 7.97
N ILE A 106 9.99 6.31 7.62
CA ILE A 106 8.94 6.66 8.58
C ILE A 106 7.77 5.72 8.37
N MET A 107 7.66 4.70 9.23
CA MET A 107 6.72 3.61 9.07
C MET A 107 6.26 3.07 10.41
N SER A 108 5.14 2.34 10.38
CA SER A 108 4.70 1.51 11.50
C SER A 108 5.70 0.38 11.77
N ASP A 109 5.79 -0.04 13.03
CA ASP A 109 6.48 -1.26 13.42
C ASP A 109 5.62 -2.52 13.16
N GLU A 110 4.33 -2.35 12.83
CA GLU A 110 3.40 -3.42 12.55
C GLU A 110 3.61 -3.95 11.13
N GLN A 111 3.64 -5.26 11.00
CA GLN A 111 3.81 -5.96 9.74
C GLN A 111 2.69 -6.97 9.59
N LEU A 112 1.96 -6.91 8.49
CA LEU A 112 0.82 -7.75 8.22
C LEU A 112 0.99 -8.45 6.88
N THR A 113 0.51 -9.69 6.78
CA THR A 113 0.31 -10.32 5.48
C THR A 113 -0.86 -9.63 4.75
N TRP A 114 -0.90 -9.77 3.42
CA TRP A 114 -2.03 -9.22 2.68
C TRP A 114 -3.34 -9.87 3.08
N ASP A 115 -3.34 -11.17 3.40
CA ASP A 115 -4.54 -11.82 3.94
C ASP A 115 -5.01 -11.17 5.23
N GLN A 116 -4.12 -10.93 6.19
CA GLN A 116 -4.45 -10.22 7.43
C GLN A 116 -4.99 -8.81 7.18
N ILE A 117 -4.44 -8.09 6.18
CA ILE A 117 -4.92 -6.77 5.79
C ILE A 117 -6.38 -6.86 5.31
N TYR A 118 -6.70 -7.78 4.39
CA TYR A 118 -8.06 -7.98 3.88
C TYR A 118 -9.02 -8.47 4.96
N GLU A 119 -8.57 -9.34 5.86
CA GLU A 119 -9.34 -9.80 7.03
C GLU A 119 -9.69 -8.66 7.98
N CYS A 120 -8.73 -7.76 8.28
CA CYS A 120 -8.99 -6.55 9.07
C CYS A 120 -10.04 -5.64 8.41
N VAL A 121 -10.00 -5.50 7.08
CA VAL A 121 -11.03 -4.77 6.33
C VAL A 121 -12.40 -5.44 6.48
N GLY A 122 -12.47 -6.75 6.30
CA GLY A 122 -13.70 -7.52 6.49
C GLY A 122 -14.27 -7.36 7.90
N GLN A 123 -13.41 -7.45 8.93
CA GLN A 123 -13.81 -7.21 10.32
C GLN A 123 -14.37 -5.81 10.54
N ALA A 124 -13.75 -4.79 9.93
CA ALA A 124 -14.23 -3.41 10.01
C ALA A 124 -15.59 -3.22 9.32
N LEU A 125 -15.89 -4.00 8.28
CA LEU A 125 -17.18 -4.04 7.58
C LEU A 125 -18.21 -4.97 8.25
N ASN A 126 -17.84 -5.72 9.30
CA ASN A 126 -18.67 -6.77 9.91
C ASN A 126 -19.02 -7.93 8.94
N VAL A 127 -18.10 -8.28 8.04
CA VAL A 127 -18.25 -9.41 7.11
C VAL A 127 -17.02 -10.33 7.14
N THR A 128 -17.18 -11.57 6.75
CA THR A 128 -16.05 -12.48 6.47
C THR A 128 -15.73 -12.38 4.98
N PRO A 129 -14.58 -11.81 4.58
CA PRO A 129 -14.26 -11.65 3.17
C PRO A 129 -13.95 -13.01 2.52
N GLN A 130 -14.38 -13.19 1.28
CA GLN A 130 -14.01 -14.34 0.47
C GLN A 130 -12.74 -13.99 -0.31
N LEU A 131 -11.57 -14.38 0.20
CA LEU A 131 -10.29 -14.12 -0.45
C LEU A 131 -10.07 -15.10 -1.60
N TYR A 132 -9.80 -14.57 -2.79
CA TYR A 132 -9.49 -15.33 -3.99
C TYR A 132 -8.07 -15.04 -4.45
N HIS A 133 -7.17 -15.98 -4.19
CA HIS A 133 -5.75 -15.84 -4.47
C HIS A 133 -5.42 -16.10 -5.94
N VAL A 134 -4.69 -15.18 -6.55
CA VAL A 134 -4.27 -15.26 -7.96
C VAL A 134 -2.81 -14.85 -8.09
N ALA A 135 -2.03 -15.61 -8.84
CA ALA A 135 -0.61 -15.32 -9.08
C ALA A 135 -0.40 -13.88 -9.57
N SER A 136 0.58 -13.19 -8.99
CA SER A 136 0.82 -11.76 -9.26
C SER A 136 1.16 -11.47 -10.71
N ASP A 137 1.92 -12.36 -11.35
CA ASP A 137 2.28 -12.27 -12.78
C ASP A 137 1.08 -12.47 -13.70
N PHE A 138 0.18 -13.39 -13.34
CA PHE A 138 -1.08 -13.55 -14.08
C PHE A 138 -1.93 -12.28 -14.00
N LEU A 139 -2.12 -11.72 -12.79
CA LEU A 139 -2.86 -10.46 -12.60
C LEU A 139 -2.25 -9.33 -13.42
N ALA A 140 -0.92 -9.18 -13.40
CA ALA A 140 -0.21 -8.19 -14.19
C ALA A 140 -0.40 -8.36 -15.70
N ALA A 141 -0.44 -9.61 -16.17
CA ALA A 141 -0.61 -9.91 -17.61
C ALA A 141 -2.03 -9.65 -18.13
N VAL A 142 -3.06 -9.76 -17.28
CA VAL A 142 -4.47 -9.68 -17.69
C VAL A 142 -5.18 -8.41 -17.21
N CYS A 143 -4.50 -7.53 -16.49
CA CYS A 143 -5.12 -6.30 -15.99
C CYS A 143 -5.35 -5.27 -17.12
N PRO A 144 -6.36 -4.39 -16.97
CA PRO A 144 -6.47 -3.21 -17.80
C PRO A 144 -5.20 -2.34 -17.72
N LYS A 145 -4.83 -1.69 -18.81
CA LYS A 145 -3.54 -0.98 -18.96
C LYS A 145 -3.33 0.15 -17.94
N ASP A 146 -4.40 0.75 -17.47
CA ASP A 146 -4.41 1.86 -16.51
C ASP A 146 -4.28 1.41 -15.04
N TYR A 147 -4.26 0.10 -14.76
CA TYR A 147 -4.14 -0.41 -13.40
C TYR A 147 -2.68 -0.56 -12.92
N ASP A 148 -1.72 -0.59 -13.85
CA ASP A 148 -0.26 -0.73 -13.57
C ASP A 148 0.06 -1.84 -12.54
N LEU A 149 -0.57 -3.01 -12.68
CA LEU A 149 -0.36 -4.11 -11.72
C LEU A 149 1.03 -4.75 -11.86
N GLU A 150 1.70 -4.63 -12.99
CA GLU A 150 3.09 -5.08 -13.11
C GLU A 150 4.00 -4.29 -12.14
N GLY A 151 3.94 -2.96 -12.21
CA GLY A 151 4.69 -2.11 -11.29
C GLY A 151 4.25 -2.27 -9.84
N ASN A 152 2.95 -2.26 -9.62
CA ASN A 152 2.36 -2.22 -8.29
C ASN A 152 2.47 -3.55 -7.53
N LEU A 153 2.40 -4.69 -8.22
CA LEU A 153 2.54 -6.03 -7.60
C LEU A 153 3.96 -6.57 -7.78
N ILE A 154 4.41 -6.85 -9.01
CA ILE A 154 5.71 -7.48 -9.25
C ILE A 154 6.85 -6.54 -8.85
N GLY A 155 6.71 -5.26 -9.14
CA GLY A 155 7.68 -4.23 -8.77
C GLY A 155 7.66 -3.84 -7.29
N ASP A 156 6.65 -4.25 -6.50
CA ASP A 156 6.45 -3.76 -5.14
C ASP A 156 5.82 -4.83 -4.22
N LYS A 157 4.50 -5.00 -4.20
CA LYS A 157 3.73 -5.67 -3.15
C LYS A 157 3.85 -7.19 -3.10
N ALA A 158 4.24 -7.84 -4.22
CA ALA A 158 4.41 -9.30 -4.27
C ALA A 158 5.62 -9.79 -3.47
N ALA A 159 6.57 -8.90 -3.14
CA ALA A 159 7.73 -9.23 -2.32
C ALA A 159 7.51 -8.80 -0.86
N THR A 160 7.91 -9.67 0.08
CA THR A 160 7.95 -9.30 1.49
C THR A 160 8.98 -8.20 1.72
N VAL A 161 8.56 -7.10 2.34
CA VAL A 161 9.44 -5.99 2.74
C VAL A 161 9.23 -5.68 4.22
N ILE A 162 10.31 -5.75 4.97
CA ILE A 162 10.36 -5.39 6.40
C ILE A 162 11.30 -4.20 6.55
N PHE A 163 10.86 -3.20 7.31
CA PHE A 163 11.59 -1.96 7.48
C PHE A 163 12.08 -1.78 8.91
N ASP A 164 13.27 -1.19 9.06
CA ASP A 164 13.83 -0.79 10.34
C ASP A 164 13.78 0.73 10.51
N CYS A 165 12.98 1.20 11.46
CA CYS A 165 12.86 2.61 11.81
C CYS A 165 13.78 3.04 12.98
N THR A 166 14.76 2.22 13.38
CA THR A 166 15.67 2.52 14.50
C THR A 166 16.43 3.84 14.27
N LYS A 167 16.85 4.14 13.04
CA LYS A 167 17.51 5.40 12.71
C LYS A 167 16.62 6.60 12.99
N LEU A 168 15.34 6.53 12.58
CA LEU A 168 14.35 7.58 12.88
C LEU A 168 14.15 7.75 14.38
N LYS A 169 13.95 6.66 15.12
CA LYS A 169 13.74 6.68 16.57
C LYS A 169 14.91 7.32 17.33
N ARG A 170 16.14 7.19 16.80
CA ARG A 170 17.32 7.87 17.35
C ARG A 170 17.34 9.36 17.00
N ALA A 171 16.91 9.75 15.81
CA ALA A 171 16.89 11.14 15.35
C ALA A 171 15.72 11.94 15.93
N VAL A 172 14.61 11.26 16.21
CA VAL A 172 13.37 11.81 16.78
C VAL A 172 13.03 11.05 18.06
N PRO A 173 13.66 11.39 19.19
CA PRO A 173 13.39 10.72 20.46
C PRO A 173 11.92 10.79 20.84
N GLY A 174 11.34 9.65 21.25
CA GLY A 174 9.92 9.52 21.59
C GLY A 174 9.01 9.25 20.38
N PHE A 175 9.55 9.17 19.17
CA PHE A 175 8.76 8.70 18.01
C PHE A 175 8.32 7.25 18.22
N GLN A 176 7.02 7.07 18.13
CA GLN A 176 6.37 5.75 18.07
C GLN A 176 5.08 5.87 17.26
N THR A 177 4.71 4.81 16.58
CA THR A 177 3.41 4.69 15.95
C THR A 177 2.39 4.26 17.01
N THR A 178 1.22 4.87 16.99
CA THR A 178 0.19 4.70 18.00
C THR A 178 -1.10 4.13 17.44
N THR A 179 -1.26 4.14 16.13
CA THR A 179 -2.45 3.62 15.46
C THR A 179 -2.13 2.28 14.80
N ARG A 180 -2.70 1.21 15.34
CA ARG A 180 -2.65 -0.12 14.75
C ARG A 180 -3.51 -0.16 13.48
N PHE A 181 -3.21 -1.08 12.57
CA PHE A 181 -3.95 -1.17 11.32
C PHE A 181 -5.43 -1.51 11.52
N ASP A 182 -5.76 -2.43 12.42
CA ASP A 182 -7.14 -2.79 12.72
C ASP A 182 -7.99 -1.62 13.26
N GLU A 183 -7.35 -0.68 13.97
CA GLU A 183 -7.98 0.56 14.42
C GLU A 183 -8.10 1.58 13.27
N GLY A 184 -6.99 1.81 12.54
CA GLY A 184 -6.95 2.75 11.43
C GLY A 184 -7.94 2.39 10.33
N VAL A 185 -8.00 1.11 9.93
CA VAL A 185 -8.92 0.65 8.88
C VAL A 185 -10.39 0.77 9.30
N ARG A 186 -10.69 0.58 10.59
CA ARG A 186 -12.06 0.83 11.11
C ARG A 186 -12.44 2.30 10.97
N ARG A 187 -11.52 3.22 11.20
CA ARG A 187 -11.74 4.66 10.95
C ARG A 187 -12.00 4.91 9.46
N CYS A 188 -11.20 4.30 8.55
CA CYS A 188 -11.39 4.41 7.10
C CYS A 188 -12.79 3.92 6.69
N VAL A 189 -13.16 2.70 7.09
CA VAL A 189 -14.46 2.11 6.75
C VAL A 189 -15.62 2.97 7.24
N ASN A 190 -15.58 3.38 8.51
CA ASN A 190 -16.61 4.24 9.09
C ASN A 190 -16.72 5.58 8.34
N TYR A 191 -15.59 6.18 7.99
CA TYR A 191 -15.56 7.43 7.25
C TYR A 191 -16.15 7.26 5.84
N ILE A 192 -15.73 6.25 5.09
CA ILE A 192 -16.21 5.97 3.74
C ILE A 192 -17.72 5.68 3.76
N LEU A 193 -18.21 4.89 4.73
CA LEU A 193 -19.64 4.59 4.84
C LEU A 193 -20.49 5.83 5.18
N ALA A 194 -19.92 6.80 5.91
CA ALA A 194 -20.58 8.07 6.23
C ALA A 194 -20.48 9.12 5.10
N HIS A 195 -19.67 8.87 4.05
CA HIS A 195 -19.39 9.82 2.97
C HIS A 195 -19.69 9.21 1.60
N PRO A 196 -20.96 9.29 1.12
CA PRO A 196 -21.36 8.68 -0.15
C PRO A 196 -20.54 9.14 -1.37
N GLU A 197 -19.98 10.35 -1.31
CA GLU A 197 -19.10 10.87 -2.37
C GLU A 197 -17.79 10.10 -2.55
N LEU A 198 -17.39 9.29 -1.55
CA LEU A 198 -16.24 8.39 -1.61
C LEU A 198 -16.61 6.98 -2.10
N GLN A 199 -17.90 6.69 -2.20
CA GLN A 199 -18.43 5.41 -2.63
C GLN A 199 -18.55 5.37 -4.17
N VAL A 200 -17.44 5.64 -4.84
CA VAL A 200 -17.39 5.73 -6.29
C VAL A 200 -17.42 4.34 -6.90
N GLU A 201 -18.46 4.07 -7.67
CA GLU A 201 -18.65 2.80 -8.38
C GLU A 201 -17.62 2.61 -9.50
N ASP A 202 -17.14 1.37 -9.65
CA ASP A 202 -16.25 0.96 -10.73
C ASP A 202 -16.71 -0.36 -11.37
N PRO A 203 -17.72 -0.31 -12.25
CA PRO A 203 -18.24 -1.50 -12.90
C PRO A 203 -17.22 -2.25 -13.75
N GLU A 204 -16.24 -1.54 -14.32
CA GLU A 204 -15.16 -2.15 -15.10
C GLU A 204 -14.25 -3.00 -14.22
N PHE A 205 -13.88 -2.48 -13.06
CA PHE A 205 -13.11 -3.23 -12.07
C PHE A 205 -13.89 -4.44 -11.53
N ASP A 206 -15.17 -4.28 -11.19
CA ASP A 206 -16.01 -5.38 -10.69
C ASP A 206 -16.12 -6.49 -11.75
N GLN A 207 -16.39 -6.15 -13.00
CA GLN A 207 -16.46 -7.09 -14.12
C GLN A 207 -15.11 -7.76 -14.41
N TRP A 208 -13.99 -7.01 -14.30
CA TRP A 208 -12.66 -7.59 -14.47
C TRP A 208 -12.36 -8.62 -13.38
N CYS A 209 -12.68 -8.35 -12.13
CA CYS A 209 -12.54 -9.33 -11.04
C CYS A 209 -13.31 -10.61 -11.34
N ASP A 210 -14.56 -10.48 -11.77
CA ASP A 210 -15.40 -11.66 -12.10
C ASP A 210 -14.80 -12.49 -13.24
N LYS A 211 -14.30 -11.83 -14.30
CA LYS A 211 -13.64 -12.50 -15.43
C LYS A 211 -12.36 -13.24 -15.02
N VAL A 212 -11.55 -12.64 -14.14
CA VAL A 212 -10.33 -13.27 -13.61
C VAL A 212 -10.68 -14.53 -12.83
N ILE A 213 -11.66 -14.44 -11.94
CA ILE A 213 -12.13 -15.58 -11.15
C ILE A 213 -12.69 -16.68 -12.05
N GLU A 214 -13.56 -16.33 -12.99
CA GLU A 214 -14.15 -17.28 -13.93
C GLU A 214 -13.08 -18.02 -14.75
N ALA A 215 -12.09 -17.30 -15.27
CA ALA A 215 -10.99 -17.91 -16.03
C ALA A 215 -10.18 -18.92 -15.20
N GLN A 216 -9.90 -18.59 -13.92
CA GLN A 216 -9.19 -19.50 -13.02
C GLN A 216 -10.05 -20.73 -12.67
N GLU A 217 -11.35 -20.56 -12.44
CA GLU A 217 -12.26 -21.68 -12.15
C GLU A 217 -12.47 -22.57 -13.39
N GLN A 218 -12.47 -22.02 -14.57
CA GLN A 218 -12.50 -22.82 -15.81
C GLN A 218 -11.22 -23.62 -15.98
N ALA A 219 -10.05 -23.01 -15.78
CA ALA A 219 -8.77 -23.71 -15.85
C ALA A 219 -8.68 -24.89 -14.89
N LYS A 220 -9.18 -24.74 -13.63
CA LYS A 220 -9.25 -25.83 -12.65
C LYS A 220 -10.10 -27.02 -13.11
N LYS A 221 -11.15 -26.78 -13.90
CA LYS A 221 -12.04 -27.84 -14.41
C LYS A 221 -11.45 -28.60 -15.62
N MET A 222 -10.40 -28.05 -16.23
CA MET A 222 -9.74 -28.65 -17.41
C MET A 222 -8.60 -29.59 -17.03
N ILE A 223 -8.19 -29.61 -15.76
CA ILE A 223 -7.15 -30.46 -15.19
C ILE A 223 -7.78 -31.59 -14.38
#